data_4b7aa48ea4bed1d6d225cb30a744757d
#
_entry.id   4b7aa48ea4bed1d6d225cb30a744757d
#
_cell.length_a   1.000
_cell.length_b   1.000
_cell.length_c   1.000
_cell.angle_alpha   90.00
_cell.angle_beta   90.00
_cell.angle_gamma   90.00
#
_symmetry.space_group_name_H-M   'P 1'
#
loop_
_entity.id
_entity.type
_entity.pdbx_description
1 polymer ?
#
loop_
_entity_poly.entity_id
_entity_poly.type
_entity_poly.pdbx_seq_one_letter_code
_entity_poly.pdbx_strand_id
1 'polypeptide(L)'
;DDITNALEADIALRGIGRKFQTPRVYDSLTTFENMELALPGSRQVRKFFRRSVRRDECDNILQILERVRLKDDRHTEAKHLSHGQRQWLAISMLILSSPKLLLVDEPAAGLTDLETELTAELLLELKDEHTIIVIEHDMDFVRQLDSKVTVLNEGRILAEGDMGELTANEEVIEAYLGR
;
A
#
# COMPACT_ATOMS: atom_id res chain seq x y z
N ASP A 1 -9.04 -5.76 -19.78
CA ASP A 1 -7.87 -6.29 -20.53
C ASP A 1 -7.34 -7.54 -19.84
N ASP A 2 -6.99 -8.59 -20.60
CA ASP A 2 -6.33 -9.78 -20.08
C ASP A 2 -4.85 -9.46 -19.79
N ILE A 3 -4.40 -9.75 -18.56
CA ILE A 3 -3.02 -9.52 -18.10
C ILE A 3 -2.31 -10.82 -17.69
N THR A 4 -2.93 -11.98 -17.93
CA THR A 4 -2.46 -13.30 -17.46
C THR A 4 -1.01 -13.59 -17.87
N ASN A 5 -0.60 -13.17 -19.06
CA ASN A 5 0.75 -13.37 -19.61
C ASN A 5 1.55 -12.06 -19.71
N ALA A 6 1.09 -10.96 -19.10
CA ALA A 6 1.79 -9.70 -19.16
C ALA A 6 3.00 -9.70 -18.21
N LEU A 7 4.08 -9.03 -18.61
CA LEU A 7 5.24 -8.82 -17.74
C LEU A 7 4.86 -7.84 -16.61
N GLU A 8 5.46 -8.00 -15.43
CA GLU A 8 5.23 -7.12 -14.27
C GLU A 8 5.39 -5.63 -14.62
N ALA A 9 6.37 -5.31 -15.48
CA ALA A 9 6.60 -3.95 -15.94
C ALA A 9 5.43 -3.39 -16.77
N ASP A 10 4.81 -4.23 -17.62
CA ASP A 10 3.66 -3.84 -18.44
C ASP A 10 2.41 -3.69 -17.58
N ILE A 11 2.22 -4.55 -16.57
CA ILE A 11 1.15 -4.45 -15.58
C ILE A 11 1.25 -3.12 -14.83
N ALA A 12 2.45 -2.75 -14.39
CA ALA A 12 2.69 -1.48 -13.72
C ALA A 12 2.43 -0.27 -14.64
N LEU A 13 2.78 -0.36 -15.93
CA LEU A 13 2.50 0.70 -16.93
C LEU A 13 1.01 0.85 -17.22
N ARG A 14 0.18 -0.18 -16.98
CA ARG A 14 -1.28 -0.11 -17.08
C ARG A 14 -1.93 0.55 -15.87
N GLY A 15 -1.13 0.95 -14.88
CA GLY A 15 -1.58 1.64 -13.67
C GLY A 15 -2.00 0.69 -12.55
N ILE A 16 -1.41 -0.50 -12.49
CA ILE A 16 -1.62 -1.44 -11.38
C ILE A 16 -0.38 -1.40 -10.48
N GLY A 17 -0.55 -0.96 -9.23
CA GLY A 17 0.47 -0.98 -8.20
C GLY A 17 0.23 -2.11 -7.21
N ARG A 18 1.28 -2.81 -6.79
CA ARG A 18 1.19 -3.83 -5.75
C ARG A 18 2.18 -3.56 -4.63
N LYS A 19 1.67 -3.45 -3.40
CA LYS A 19 2.45 -3.50 -2.17
C LYS A 19 2.48 -4.95 -1.69
N PHE A 20 3.67 -5.49 -1.55
CA PHE A 20 3.87 -6.83 -1.00
C PHE A 20 3.81 -6.80 0.53
N GLN A 21 3.56 -7.92 1.17
CA GLN A 21 3.55 -8.11 2.62
C GLN A 21 4.83 -7.52 3.26
N THR A 22 6.01 -7.87 2.74
CA THR A 22 7.27 -7.26 3.17
C THR A 22 7.52 -5.96 2.40
N PRO A 23 7.71 -4.80 3.09
CA PRO A 23 7.99 -3.53 2.43
C PRO A 23 9.28 -3.62 1.61
N ARG A 24 9.18 -3.28 0.32
CA ARG A 24 10.35 -3.22 -0.58
C ARG A 24 10.85 -1.79 -0.65
N VAL A 25 11.75 -1.43 0.26
CA VAL A 25 12.44 -0.15 0.29
C VAL A 25 13.95 -0.37 0.25
N TYR A 26 14.69 0.63 -0.18
CA TYR A 26 16.14 0.58 -0.25
C TYR A 26 16.73 1.08 1.07
N ASP A 27 17.23 0.17 1.88
CA ASP A 27 17.67 0.39 3.26
C ASP A 27 18.76 1.45 3.41
N SER A 28 19.68 1.54 2.44
CA SER A 28 20.81 2.48 2.44
C SER A 28 20.47 3.87 1.89
N LEU A 29 19.24 4.05 1.40
CA LEU A 29 18.77 5.33 0.91
C LEU A 29 17.87 6.00 1.94
N THR A 30 17.87 7.32 1.93
CA THR A 30 16.93 8.11 2.74
C THR A 30 15.48 7.89 2.28
N THR A 31 14.53 8.25 3.13
CA THR A 31 13.10 8.27 2.80
C THR A 31 12.85 9.04 1.50
N PHE A 32 13.44 10.22 1.36
CA PHE A 32 13.30 11.05 0.16
C PHE A 32 13.91 10.39 -1.08
N GLU A 33 15.14 9.84 -0.99
CA GLU A 33 15.79 9.14 -2.11
C GLU A 33 15.02 7.90 -2.56
N ASN A 34 14.38 7.18 -1.63
CA ASN A 34 13.46 6.09 -1.98
C ASN A 34 12.29 6.60 -2.85
N MET A 35 11.71 7.75 -2.48
CA MET A 35 10.65 8.38 -3.26
C MET A 35 11.14 8.83 -4.64
N GLU A 36 12.35 9.41 -4.73
CA GLU A 36 12.95 9.80 -6.03
C GLU A 36 13.06 8.61 -7.00
N LEU A 37 13.41 7.41 -6.49
CA LEU A 37 13.49 6.20 -7.30
C LEU A 37 12.11 5.76 -7.85
N ALA A 38 11.04 6.08 -7.14
CA ALA A 38 9.67 5.75 -7.54
C ALA A 38 9.07 6.72 -8.57
N LEU A 39 9.73 7.85 -8.85
CA LEU A 39 9.25 8.83 -9.84
C LEU A 39 9.08 8.19 -11.23
N PRO A 40 7.98 8.51 -11.95
CA PRO A 40 7.78 8.05 -13.31
C PRO A 40 8.96 8.45 -14.22
N GLY A 41 9.53 7.48 -14.94
CA GLY A 41 10.67 7.70 -15.84
C GLY A 41 12.06 7.63 -15.17
N SER A 42 12.17 7.45 -13.86
CA SER A 42 13.44 7.20 -13.15
C SER A 42 14.10 5.86 -13.55
N ARG A 43 13.34 4.96 -14.15
CA ARG A 43 13.76 3.59 -14.57
C ARG A 43 14.93 3.56 -15.57
N GLN A 44 15.31 4.67 -16.17
CA GLN A 44 16.56 4.75 -16.95
C GLN A 44 17.71 5.11 -16.01
N VAL A 45 18.43 4.12 -15.51
CA VAL A 45 19.58 4.23 -14.60
C VAL A 45 20.59 5.33 -15.03
N ARG A 46 20.79 5.55 -16.35
CA ARG A 46 21.62 6.64 -16.88
C ARG A 46 21.07 8.04 -16.61
N LYS A 47 19.73 8.19 -16.45
CA LYS A 47 19.10 9.49 -16.13
C LYS A 47 19.14 9.79 -14.64
N PHE A 48 19.10 8.78 -13.79
CA PHE A 48 19.14 8.92 -12.34
C PHE A 48 20.42 9.64 -11.87
N PHE A 49 21.58 9.25 -12.36
CA PHE A 49 22.85 9.89 -12.00
C PHE A 49 23.07 11.31 -12.56
N ARG A 50 22.19 11.81 -13.42
CA ARG A 50 22.32 13.13 -14.08
C ARG A 50 21.12 14.04 -13.91
N ARG A 51 20.03 13.55 -13.29
CA ARG A 51 18.79 14.30 -13.16
C ARG A 51 18.72 14.96 -11.79
N SER A 52 18.77 16.27 -11.77
CA SER A 52 18.25 17.05 -10.65
C SER A 52 16.73 16.87 -10.63
N VAL A 53 16.14 16.47 -9.50
CA VAL A 53 14.70 16.42 -9.30
C VAL A 53 14.13 17.81 -9.56
N ARG A 54 13.09 17.89 -10.35
CA ARG A 54 12.43 19.17 -10.63
C ARG A 54 11.70 19.64 -9.37
N ARG A 55 11.46 20.94 -9.29
CA ARG A 55 10.81 21.53 -8.12
C ARG A 55 9.39 20.98 -7.91
N ASP A 56 8.62 20.83 -8.99
CA ASP A 56 7.29 20.22 -8.95
C ASP A 56 7.29 18.76 -8.47
N GLU A 57 8.29 17.97 -8.85
CA GLU A 57 8.48 16.60 -8.38
C GLU A 57 8.84 16.57 -6.88
N CYS A 58 9.71 17.49 -6.46
CA CYS A 58 10.11 17.64 -5.06
C CYS A 58 8.91 17.99 -4.17
N ASP A 59 8.10 18.96 -4.62
CA ASP A 59 6.89 19.40 -3.92
C ASP A 59 5.87 18.24 -3.81
N ASN A 60 5.69 17.45 -4.88
CA ASN A 60 4.81 16.28 -4.87
C ASN A 60 5.30 15.20 -3.88
N ILE A 61 6.60 14.88 -3.88
CA ILE A 61 7.19 13.94 -2.90
C ILE A 61 6.92 14.43 -1.48
N LEU A 62 7.15 15.70 -1.19
CA LEU A 62 6.95 16.24 0.16
C LEU A 62 5.48 16.22 0.57
N GLN A 63 4.55 16.47 -0.33
CA GLN A 63 3.10 16.35 -0.06
C GLN A 63 2.71 14.91 0.29
N ILE A 64 3.19 13.92 -0.48
CA ILE A 64 2.91 12.52 -0.19
C ILE A 64 3.53 12.12 1.15
N LEU A 65 4.79 12.50 1.42
CA LEU A 65 5.44 12.21 2.70
C LEU A 65 4.72 12.86 3.90
N GLU A 66 4.10 14.02 3.70
CA GLU A 66 3.27 14.66 4.73
C GLU A 66 2.00 13.85 5.02
N ARG A 67 1.29 13.38 4.00
CA ARG A 67 0.11 12.50 4.14
C ARG A 67 0.41 11.23 4.93
N VAL A 68 1.57 10.62 4.69
CA VAL A 68 1.99 9.41 5.40
C VAL A 68 2.83 9.68 6.66
N ARG A 69 2.89 10.94 7.12
CA ARG A 69 3.59 11.34 8.36
C ARG A 69 5.09 11.02 8.38
N LEU A 70 5.73 11.00 7.20
CA LEU A 70 7.17 10.75 7.04
C LEU A 70 7.95 11.99 6.60
N LYS A 71 7.33 13.18 6.56
CA LYS A 71 7.98 14.41 6.10
C LYS A 71 9.19 14.80 6.94
N ASP A 72 9.11 14.61 8.26
CA ASP A 72 10.20 14.93 9.16
C ASP A 72 11.33 13.90 9.06
N ASP A 73 11.00 12.66 8.68
CA ASP A 73 11.94 11.57 8.45
C ASP A 73 12.52 11.54 7.01
N ARG A 74 12.28 12.58 6.19
CA ARG A 74 12.72 12.59 4.78
C ARG A 74 14.21 12.38 4.56
N HIS A 75 15.05 12.74 5.54
CA HIS A 75 16.50 12.57 5.52
C HIS A 75 16.99 11.35 6.30
N THR A 76 16.08 10.59 6.92
CA THR A 76 16.37 9.37 7.65
C THR A 76 16.56 8.22 6.66
N GLU A 77 17.64 7.46 6.77
CA GLU A 77 17.83 6.24 5.99
C GLU A 77 16.75 5.21 6.33
N ALA A 78 16.21 4.53 5.32
CA ALA A 78 15.07 3.62 5.48
C ALA A 78 15.33 2.47 6.47
N LYS A 79 16.58 2.06 6.66
CA LYS A 79 16.94 1.06 7.68
C LYS A 79 16.68 1.50 9.12
N HIS A 80 16.59 2.81 9.37
CA HIS A 80 16.36 3.38 10.70
C HIS A 80 14.88 3.69 10.97
N LEU A 81 14.01 3.52 9.97
CA LEU A 81 12.56 3.66 10.12
C LEU A 81 11.98 2.47 10.89
N SER A 82 10.91 2.70 11.65
CA SER A 82 10.11 1.63 12.25
C SER A 82 9.49 0.73 11.17
N HIS A 83 8.97 -0.44 11.57
CA HIS A 83 8.30 -1.32 10.62
C HIS A 83 7.11 -0.63 9.96
N GLY A 84 6.26 0.05 10.72
CA GLY A 84 5.12 0.81 10.21
C GLY A 84 5.53 1.94 9.27
N GLN A 85 6.56 2.72 9.63
CA GLN A 85 7.11 3.77 8.77
C GLN A 85 7.62 3.21 7.43
N ARG A 86 8.23 2.02 7.42
CA ARG A 86 8.68 1.34 6.19
C ARG A 86 7.48 0.88 5.34
N GLN A 87 6.38 0.43 5.97
CA GLN A 87 5.13 0.11 5.28
C GLN A 87 4.56 1.35 4.59
N TRP A 88 4.48 2.48 5.30
CA TRP A 88 3.99 3.75 4.75
C TRP A 88 4.89 4.29 3.63
N LEU A 89 6.21 4.17 3.77
CA LEU A 89 7.14 4.53 2.69
C LEU A 89 6.89 3.67 1.44
N ALA A 90 6.70 2.35 1.59
CA ALA A 90 6.41 1.48 0.46
C ALA A 90 5.08 1.84 -0.23
N ILE A 91 4.03 2.19 0.52
CA ILE A 91 2.75 2.69 -0.02
C ILE A 91 2.98 4.01 -0.75
N SER A 92 3.73 4.96 -0.15
CA SER A 92 4.04 6.26 -0.74
C SER A 92 4.74 6.16 -2.10
N MET A 93 5.70 5.24 -2.21
CA MET A 93 6.39 4.97 -3.47
C MET A 93 5.42 4.48 -4.57
N LEU A 94 4.38 3.72 -4.20
CA LEU A 94 3.35 3.29 -5.15
C LEU A 94 2.44 4.46 -5.54
N ILE A 95 1.96 5.25 -4.58
CA ILE A 95 1.08 6.41 -4.82
C ILE A 95 1.74 7.39 -5.79
N LEU A 96 3.04 7.62 -5.66
CA LEU A 96 3.79 8.55 -6.50
C LEU A 96 3.71 8.22 -8.00
N SER A 97 3.46 6.95 -8.34
CA SER A 97 3.23 6.52 -9.74
C SER A 97 1.77 6.71 -10.19
N SER A 98 0.89 7.24 -9.33
CA SER A 98 -0.53 7.47 -9.58
C SER A 98 -1.25 6.25 -10.18
N PRO A 99 -1.21 5.08 -9.54
CA PRO A 99 -1.83 3.88 -10.06
C PRO A 99 -3.37 4.00 -10.03
N LYS A 100 -4.04 3.38 -11.00
CA LYS A 100 -5.51 3.27 -11.01
C LYS A 100 -6.02 2.24 -10.02
N LEU A 101 -5.23 1.17 -9.83
CA LEU A 101 -5.52 0.06 -8.93
C LEU A 101 -4.33 -0.20 -8.01
N LEU A 102 -4.59 -0.17 -6.71
CA LEU A 102 -3.63 -0.56 -5.65
C LEU A 102 -4.03 -1.92 -5.10
N LEU A 103 -3.10 -2.87 -5.16
CA LEU A 103 -3.20 -4.16 -4.48
C LEU A 103 -2.34 -4.09 -3.23
N VAL A 104 -2.94 -4.16 -2.05
CA VAL A 104 -2.27 -4.00 -0.76
C VAL A 104 -2.38 -5.29 0.03
N ASP A 105 -1.26 -5.95 0.24
CA ASP A 105 -1.17 -7.28 0.85
C ASP A 105 -0.70 -7.15 2.30
N GLU A 106 -1.56 -7.52 3.25
CA GLU A 106 -1.36 -7.46 4.71
C GLU A 106 -0.74 -6.12 5.18
N PRO A 107 -1.45 -4.97 4.98
CA PRO A 107 -0.92 -3.67 5.39
C PRO A 107 -0.78 -3.49 6.90
N ALA A 108 -1.56 -4.21 7.72
CA ALA A 108 -1.54 -4.12 9.17
C ALA A 108 -0.57 -5.10 9.84
N ALA A 109 0.07 -6.01 9.09
CA ALA A 109 0.93 -7.04 9.66
C ALA A 109 2.11 -6.45 10.45
N GLY A 110 2.22 -6.79 11.75
CA GLY A 110 3.31 -6.38 12.61
C GLY A 110 3.30 -4.91 13.03
N LEU A 111 2.21 -4.21 12.84
CA LEU A 111 2.00 -2.83 13.30
C LEU A 111 1.52 -2.80 14.76
N THR A 112 1.78 -1.70 15.44
CA THR A 112 1.12 -1.35 16.69
C THR A 112 -0.32 -0.93 16.43
N ASP A 113 -1.19 -0.93 17.45
CA ASP A 113 -2.59 -0.51 17.31
C ASP A 113 -2.72 0.88 16.69
N LEU A 114 -1.89 1.83 17.13
CA LEU A 114 -1.87 3.19 16.57
C LEU A 114 -1.43 3.20 15.11
N GLU A 115 -0.39 2.46 14.74
CA GLU A 115 0.06 2.37 13.34
C GLU A 115 -1.00 1.71 12.46
N THR A 116 -1.75 0.76 13.00
CA THR A 116 -2.87 0.08 12.32
C THR A 116 -4.00 1.07 12.03
N GLU A 117 -4.43 1.86 13.03
CA GLU A 117 -5.42 2.92 12.86
C GLU A 117 -4.99 3.94 11.79
N LEU A 118 -3.74 4.42 11.89
CA LEU A 118 -3.19 5.38 10.92
C LEU A 118 -3.09 4.81 9.49
N THR A 119 -2.85 3.50 9.37
CA THR A 119 -2.82 2.82 8.08
C THR A 119 -4.23 2.71 7.50
N ALA A 120 -5.25 2.43 8.31
CA ALA A 120 -6.64 2.42 7.88
C ALA A 120 -7.09 3.82 7.41
N GLU A 121 -6.78 4.88 8.19
CA GLU A 121 -7.05 6.27 7.81
C GLU A 121 -6.42 6.61 6.44
N LEU A 122 -5.14 6.26 6.25
CA LEU A 122 -4.45 6.50 4.98
C LEU A 122 -5.14 5.80 3.80
N LEU A 123 -5.54 4.53 3.95
CA LEU A 123 -6.23 3.79 2.89
C LEU A 123 -7.62 4.38 2.60
N LEU A 124 -8.33 4.88 3.63
CA LEU A 124 -9.60 5.58 3.47
C LEU A 124 -9.44 6.91 2.74
N GLU A 125 -8.38 7.66 2.96
CA GLU A 125 -8.08 8.88 2.19
C GLU A 125 -7.76 8.56 0.72
N LEU A 126 -7.06 7.46 0.46
CA LEU A 126 -6.63 7.07 -0.88
C LEU A 126 -7.75 6.51 -1.75
N LYS A 127 -8.86 6.02 -1.16
CA LYS A 127 -9.98 5.42 -1.92
C LYS A 127 -10.68 6.40 -2.86
N ASP A 128 -10.58 7.70 -2.60
CA ASP A 128 -11.18 8.73 -3.46
C ASP A 128 -10.38 8.97 -4.75
N GLU A 129 -9.09 8.61 -4.74
CA GLU A 129 -8.16 8.79 -5.86
C GLU A 129 -7.84 7.48 -6.59
N HIS A 130 -7.97 6.34 -5.88
CA HIS A 130 -7.54 5.03 -6.37
C HIS A 130 -8.58 3.94 -6.09
N THR A 131 -8.69 2.96 -6.98
CA THR A 131 -9.34 1.69 -6.62
C THR A 131 -8.37 0.89 -5.78
N ILE A 132 -8.79 0.44 -4.59
CA ILE A 132 -7.92 -0.30 -3.65
C ILE A 132 -8.51 -1.67 -3.39
N ILE A 133 -7.68 -2.71 -3.48
CA ILE A 133 -8.00 -4.05 -3.01
C ILE A 133 -7.00 -4.36 -1.88
N VAL A 134 -7.55 -4.62 -0.70
CA VAL A 134 -6.77 -5.02 0.48
C VAL A 134 -6.98 -6.51 0.72
N ILE A 135 -5.89 -7.24 0.96
CA ILE A 135 -5.92 -8.62 1.42
C ILE A 135 -5.48 -8.58 2.88
N GLU A 136 -6.34 -9.01 3.77
CA GLU A 136 -6.10 -9.00 5.21
C GLU A 136 -6.79 -10.17 5.91
N HIS A 137 -6.28 -10.52 7.07
CA HIS A 137 -6.85 -11.52 7.96
C HIS A 137 -7.21 -10.94 9.34
N ASP A 138 -6.83 -9.69 9.61
CA ASP A 138 -7.22 -8.93 10.80
C ASP A 138 -8.62 -8.32 10.58
N MET A 139 -9.62 -8.91 11.26
CA MET A 139 -11.02 -8.50 11.13
C MET A 139 -11.28 -7.12 11.72
N ASP A 140 -10.52 -6.69 12.74
CA ASP A 140 -10.68 -5.37 13.34
C ASP A 140 -10.13 -4.29 12.42
N PHE A 141 -9.04 -4.56 11.71
CA PHE A 141 -8.56 -3.68 10.65
C PHE A 141 -9.53 -3.62 9.46
N VAL A 142 -10.02 -4.77 8.97
CA VAL A 142 -10.97 -4.81 7.85
C VAL A 142 -12.25 -4.04 8.18
N ARG A 143 -12.73 -4.11 9.43
CA ARG A 143 -13.90 -3.34 9.89
C ARG A 143 -13.69 -1.83 9.80
N GLN A 144 -12.48 -1.34 10.06
CA GLN A 144 -12.17 0.09 9.97
C GLN A 144 -12.22 0.63 8.53
N LEU A 145 -12.01 -0.23 7.52
CA LEU A 145 -12.04 0.17 6.12
C LEU A 145 -13.44 0.43 5.56
N ASP A 146 -14.49 0.01 6.26
CA ASP A 146 -15.91 0.20 5.88
C ASP A 146 -16.16 -0.02 4.38
N SER A 147 -15.85 -1.21 3.91
CA SER A 147 -15.88 -1.57 2.49
C SER A 147 -16.54 -2.93 2.26
N LYS A 148 -16.84 -3.22 0.99
CA LYS A 148 -17.31 -4.57 0.61
C LYS A 148 -16.18 -5.57 0.85
N VAL A 149 -16.49 -6.67 1.51
CA VAL A 149 -15.57 -7.74 1.86
C VAL A 149 -15.94 -9.02 1.12
N THR A 150 -14.95 -9.70 0.57
CA THR A 150 -15.04 -11.04 0.01
C THR A 150 -14.24 -11.99 0.90
N VAL A 151 -14.91 -12.94 1.53
CA VAL A 151 -14.28 -13.94 2.40
C VAL A 151 -13.85 -15.13 1.55
N LEU A 152 -12.55 -15.44 1.62
CA LEU A 152 -11.95 -16.60 0.95
C LEU A 152 -11.61 -17.67 1.97
N ASN A 153 -12.05 -18.90 1.72
CA ASN A 153 -11.66 -20.06 2.50
C ASN A 153 -11.28 -21.20 1.56
N GLU A 154 -10.14 -21.87 1.80
CA GLU A 154 -9.63 -22.98 0.98
C GLU A 154 -9.61 -22.69 -0.55
N GLY A 155 -9.30 -21.45 -0.92
CA GLY A 155 -9.25 -21.02 -2.34
C GLY A 155 -10.61 -20.80 -3.01
N ARG A 156 -11.70 -20.75 -2.24
CA ARG A 156 -13.07 -20.49 -2.72
C ARG A 156 -13.66 -19.27 -2.04
N ILE A 157 -14.54 -18.57 -2.74
CA ILE A 157 -15.37 -17.52 -2.14
C ILE A 157 -16.38 -18.22 -1.22
N LEU A 158 -16.32 -17.89 0.07
CA LEU A 158 -17.25 -18.37 1.08
C LEU A 158 -18.47 -17.44 1.19
N ALA A 159 -18.22 -16.14 1.27
CA ALA A 159 -19.25 -15.12 1.38
C ALA A 159 -18.78 -13.77 0.83
N GLU A 160 -19.72 -12.91 0.48
CA GLU A 160 -19.50 -11.51 0.11
C GLU A 160 -20.58 -10.62 0.73
N GLY A 161 -20.18 -9.48 1.30
CA GLY A 161 -21.10 -8.53 1.90
C GLY A 161 -20.38 -7.44 2.66
N ASP A 162 -21.11 -6.69 3.46
CA ASP A 162 -20.52 -5.81 4.46
C ASP A 162 -20.10 -6.57 5.73
N MET A 163 -19.32 -5.93 6.61
CA MET A 163 -18.84 -6.57 7.84
C MET A 163 -19.98 -7.00 8.77
N GLY A 164 -21.11 -6.29 8.78
CA GLY A 164 -22.27 -6.63 9.59
C GLY A 164 -22.92 -7.94 9.13
N GLU A 165 -23.10 -8.09 7.82
CA GLU A 165 -23.64 -9.30 7.20
C GLU A 165 -22.70 -10.50 7.42
N LEU A 166 -21.40 -10.31 7.24
CA LEU A 166 -20.40 -11.37 7.34
C LEU A 166 -20.21 -11.87 8.77
N THR A 167 -20.26 -10.98 9.75
CA THR A 167 -20.16 -11.35 11.17
C THR A 167 -21.38 -12.08 11.69
N ALA A 168 -22.52 -12.03 10.97
CA ALA A 168 -23.73 -12.77 11.26
C ALA A 168 -23.83 -14.11 10.50
N ASN A 169 -22.93 -14.36 9.56
CA ASN A 169 -22.93 -15.57 8.73
C ASN A 169 -22.26 -16.74 9.49
N GLU A 170 -23.01 -17.83 9.72
CA GLU A 170 -22.56 -19.00 10.47
C GLU A 170 -21.33 -19.66 9.85
N GLU A 171 -21.25 -19.76 8.52
CA GLU A 171 -20.11 -20.36 7.82
C GLU A 171 -18.83 -19.50 7.98
N VAL A 172 -18.96 -18.17 7.98
CA VAL A 172 -17.85 -17.24 8.23
C VAL A 172 -17.39 -17.32 9.68
N ILE A 173 -18.36 -17.40 10.63
CA ILE A 173 -18.08 -17.56 12.06
C ILE A 173 -17.30 -18.86 12.29
N GLU A 174 -17.72 -19.98 11.72
CA GLU A 174 -17.07 -21.26 11.86
C GLU A 174 -15.65 -21.25 11.27
N ALA A 175 -15.47 -20.64 10.09
CA ALA A 175 -14.18 -20.61 9.39
C ALA A 175 -13.15 -19.69 10.05
N TYR A 176 -13.57 -18.55 10.60
CA TYR A 176 -12.64 -17.49 11.06
C TYR A 176 -12.77 -17.08 12.52
N LEU A 177 -13.96 -17.18 13.13
CA LEU A 177 -14.24 -16.73 14.49
C LEU A 177 -14.47 -17.89 15.48
N GLY A 178 -14.65 -19.08 14.98
CA GLY A 178 -14.94 -20.31 15.78
C GLY A 178 -13.68 -21.03 16.30
N ARG A 179 -12.49 -20.41 16.22
CA ARG A 179 -11.22 -20.98 16.72
C ARG A 179 -10.76 -20.28 17.97
#